data_65eead4b24936136cb8174223a19de63
#
_entry.id   65eead4b24936136cb8174223a19de63
#
_cell.length_a   1.000
_cell.length_b   1.000
_cell.length_c   1.000
_cell.angle_alpha   90.00
_cell.angle_beta   90.00
_cell.angle_gamma   90.00
#
_symmetry.space_group_name_H-M   'P 1'
#
loop_
_entity.id
_entity.type
_entity.pdbx_description
1 polymer ?
#
loop_
_entity_poly.entity_id
_entity_poly.type
_entity_poly.pdbx_seq_one_letter_code
_entity_poly.pdbx_strand_id
1 'polypeptide(L)'
;MSGVAKNLERINLKGCTLNINRVHSRARGRCDAVSFNGLAFVVAYDPDAADGIKSQTLNSLFFLDAKLAEVGSGKEALLQTTVYLSDMTMKAEMDEVWCEWIGPRDNWPQRACVGADLGDDVTLIEIVVIAAQI
;
A
#
# COMPACT_ATOMS: atom_id res chain seq x y z
N MET A 1 -0.92 -11.44 -18.84
CA MET A 1 -1.51 -10.13 -18.59
C MET A 1 -1.08 -9.60 -17.24
N SER A 2 -0.70 -8.36 -17.18
CA SER A 2 -0.41 -7.74 -15.90
C SER A 2 -1.65 -7.74 -15.01
N GLY A 3 -1.55 -7.70 -13.73
CA GLY A 3 -2.67 -7.54 -12.83
C GLY A 3 -3.33 -6.17 -12.87
N VAL A 4 -2.95 -5.33 -13.80
CA VAL A 4 -3.47 -3.97 -13.92
C VAL A 4 -4.78 -3.98 -14.69
N ALA A 5 -5.84 -3.53 -14.06
CA ALA A 5 -7.09 -3.28 -14.75
C ALA A 5 -6.94 -2.07 -15.67
N LYS A 6 -7.53 -2.15 -16.84
CA LYS A 6 -7.59 -0.99 -17.72
C LYS A 6 -8.44 0.10 -17.08
N ASN A 7 -8.16 1.33 -17.45
CA ASN A 7 -8.98 2.45 -17.04
C ASN A 7 -10.43 2.20 -17.46
N LEU A 8 -11.30 2.36 -16.51
CA LEU A 8 -12.73 2.25 -16.75
C LEU A 8 -13.31 3.64 -16.84
N GLU A 9 -13.94 3.91 -17.94
CA GLU A 9 -14.67 5.15 -18.13
C GLU A 9 -16.10 4.96 -17.64
N ARG A 10 -16.54 5.85 -16.79
CA ARG A 10 -17.91 5.86 -16.29
C ARG A 10 -18.49 7.24 -16.41
N ILE A 11 -19.73 7.32 -16.80
CA ILE A 11 -20.46 8.57 -16.80
C ILE A 11 -21.14 8.72 -15.45
N ASN A 12 -20.80 9.79 -14.73
CA ASN A 12 -21.47 10.11 -13.49
C ASN A 12 -22.82 10.77 -13.75
N LEU A 13 -23.58 11.06 -12.68
CA LEU A 13 -24.91 11.64 -12.78
C LEU A 13 -24.96 13.02 -13.45
N LYS A 14 -23.79 13.69 -13.55
CA LYS A 14 -23.68 15.01 -14.21
C LYS A 14 -23.15 14.91 -15.63
N GLY A 15 -22.99 13.71 -16.17
CA GLY A 15 -22.46 13.49 -17.51
C GLY A 15 -20.94 13.59 -17.62
N CYS A 16 -20.21 13.73 -16.50
CA CYS A 16 -18.74 13.73 -16.48
C CYS A 16 -18.22 12.30 -16.55
N THR A 17 -17.09 12.12 -17.24
CA THR A 17 -16.40 10.84 -17.31
C THR A 17 -15.40 10.69 -16.17
N LEU A 18 -15.43 9.53 -15.49
CA LEU A 18 -14.45 9.17 -14.47
C LEU A 18 -13.47 8.14 -15.02
N ASN A 19 -12.18 8.45 -14.91
CA ASN A 19 -11.09 7.54 -15.25
C ASN A 19 -10.42 7.08 -13.97
N ILE A 20 -10.78 5.88 -13.52
CA ILE A 20 -10.18 5.28 -12.34
C ILE A 20 -9.41 4.05 -12.81
N ASN A 21 -8.11 4.02 -12.52
CA ASN A 21 -7.28 2.87 -12.78
C ASN A 21 -7.31 1.97 -11.55
N ARG A 22 -7.63 0.68 -11.74
CA ARG A 22 -7.74 -0.29 -10.65
C ARG A 22 -6.83 -1.47 -10.88
N VAL A 23 -6.08 -1.83 -9.83
CA VAL A 23 -5.28 -3.04 -9.78
C VAL A 23 -5.99 -4.01 -8.85
N HIS A 24 -6.64 -5.01 -9.45
CA HIS A 24 -7.51 -5.92 -8.71
C HIS A 24 -6.72 -6.87 -7.81
N SER A 25 -7.28 -7.10 -6.63
CA SER A 25 -6.84 -8.12 -5.69
C SER A 25 -7.43 -9.48 -6.09
N ARG A 26 -6.85 -10.56 -5.56
CA ARG A 26 -7.48 -11.88 -5.60
C ARG A 26 -8.72 -11.94 -4.72
N ALA A 27 -8.78 -11.10 -3.71
CA ALA A 27 -9.92 -11.04 -2.81
C ALA A 27 -11.11 -10.37 -3.48
N ARG A 28 -12.28 -10.92 -3.22
CA ARG A 28 -13.51 -10.38 -3.77
C ARG A 28 -13.83 -9.01 -3.14
N GLY A 29 -14.26 -8.07 -3.98
CA GLY A 29 -14.84 -6.82 -3.52
C GLY A 29 -13.83 -5.71 -3.26
N ARG A 30 -12.55 -5.90 -3.62
CA ARG A 30 -11.54 -4.87 -3.39
C ARG A 30 -10.38 -4.92 -4.38
N CYS A 31 -9.68 -3.81 -4.50
CA CYS A 31 -8.45 -3.69 -5.27
C CYS A 31 -7.25 -3.61 -4.33
N ASP A 32 -6.07 -4.00 -4.80
CA ASP A 32 -4.82 -3.78 -4.09
C ASP A 32 -4.36 -2.33 -4.23
N ALA A 33 -4.59 -1.74 -5.40
CA ALA A 33 -4.19 -0.37 -5.69
C ALA A 33 -5.20 0.31 -6.60
N VAL A 34 -5.26 1.62 -6.46
CA VAL A 34 -6.14 2.47 -7.28
C VAL A 34 -5.36 3.76 -7.57
N SER A 35 -5.48 4.29 -8.78
CA SER A 35 -5.00 5.63 -9.07
C SER A 35 -6.09 6.47 -9.72
N PHE A 36 -6.10 7.73 -9.38
CA PHE A 36 -7.05 8.69 -9.89
C PHE A 36 -6.50 10.10 -9.73
N ASN A 37 -6.57 10.88 -10.78
CA ASN A 37 -6.31 12.31 -10.74
C ASN A 37 -4.94 12.68 -10.14
N GLY A 38 -3.90 11.95 -10.51
CA GLY A 38 -2.53 12.21 -10.05
C GLY A 38 -2.17 11.61 -8.70
N LEU A 39 -3.10 10.87 -8.07
CA LEU A 39 -2.88 10.20 -6.80
C LEU A 39 -2.96 8.69 -6.94
N ALA A 40 -2.17 7.99 -6.16
CA ALA A 40 -2.16 6.54 -6.08
C ALA A 40 -2.45 6.11 -4.63
N PHE A 41 -3.23 5.05 -4.50
CA PHE A 41 -3.68 4.50 -3.21
C PHE A 41 -3.37 3.02 -3.20
N VAL A 42 -2.65 2.56 -2.19
CA VAL A 42 -2.27 1.14 -2.08
C VAL A 42 -2.53 0.63 -0.68
N VAL A 43 -3.05 -0.58 -0.60
CA VAL A 43 -3.08 -1.37 0.63
C VAL A 43 -2.09 -2.51 0.47
N ALA A 44 -1.02 -2.50 1.26
CA ALA A 44 0.05 -3.47 1.19
C ALA A 44 0.05 -4.40 2.39
N TYR A 45 0.39 -5.65 2.12
CA TYR A 45 0.46 -6.72 3.12
C TYR A 45 1.47 -7.76 2.65
N ASP A 46 1.75 -8.75 3.48
CA ASP A 46 2.57 -9.89 3.09
C ASP A 46 1.67 -11.03 2.60
N PRO A 47 1.65 -11.31 1.28
CA PRO A 47 0.81 -12.40 0.76
C PRO A 47 1.25 -13.78 1.23
N ASP A 48 2.48 -13.94 1.70
CA ASP A 48 3.02 -15.23 2.14
C ASP A 48 2.88 -15.46 3.65
N ALA A 49 2.45 -14.45 4.40
CA ALA A 49 2.31 -14.51 5.86
C ALA A 49 3.56 -15.08 6.52
N ALA A 50 4.71 -14.50 6.22
CA ALA A 50 6.00 -14.95 6.73
C ALA A 50 6.05 -14.90 8.27
N ASP A 51 6.96 -15.70 8.85
CA ASP A 51 7.18 -15.71 10.28
C ASP A 51 7.88 -14.44 10.75
N GLY A 52 7.27 -13.80 11.75
CA GLY A 52 7.84 -12.64 12.42
C GLY A 52 7.64 -11.32 11.72
N ILE A 53 7.70 -10.26 12.53
CA ILE A 53 7.37 -8.91 12.08
C ILE A 53 8.37 -8.37 11.05
N LYS A 54 9.67 -8.65 11.20
CA LYS A 54 10.66 -8.14 10.26
C LYS A 54 10.45 -8.70 8.87
N SER A 55 10.21 -10.01 8.76
CA SER A 55 9.97 -10.66 7.47
C SER A 55 8.66 -10.21 6.85
N GLN A 56 7.59 -10.10 7.63
CA GLN A 56 6.32 -9.61 7.12
C GLN A 56 6.41 -8.14 6.69
N THR A 57 7.12 -7.32 7.43
CA THR A 57 7.32 -5.92 7.04
C THR A 57 8.05 -5.84 5.71
N LEU A 58 9.15 -6.57 5.57
CA LEU A 58 9.93 -6.56 4.33
C LEU A 58 9.09 -7.02 3.13
N ASN A 59 8.36 -8.12 3.28
CA ASN A 59 7.51 -8.64 2.21
C ASN A 59 6.37 -7.68 1.87
N SER A 60 5.79 -7.02 2.88
CA SER A 60 4.76 -6.00 2.66
C SER A 60 5.31 -4.80 1.90
N LEU A 61 6.54 -4.38 2.20
CA LEU A 61 7.18 -3.28 1.51
C LEU A 61 7.57 -3.64 0.06
N PHE A 62 7.97 -4.88 -0.20
CA PHE A 62 8.18 -5.36 -1.56
C PHE A 62 6.88 -5.41 -2.35
N PHE A 63 5.80 -5.84 -1.73
CA PHE A 63 4.47 -5.79 -2.32
C PHE A 63 4.09 -4.34 -2.65
N LEU A 64 4.34 -3.43 -1.72
CA LEU A 64 4.07 -2.01 -1.91
C LEU A 64 4.87 -1.44 -3.09
N ASP A 65 6.17 -1.74 -3.19
CA ASP A 65 7.00 -1.32 -4.31
C ASP A 65 6.39 -1.75 -5.64
N ALA A 66 5.96 -3.00 -5.75
CA ALA A 66 5.37 -3.54 -6.97
C ALA A 66 4.06 -2.84 -7.33
N LYS A 67 3.19 -2.62 -6.35
CA LYS A 67 1.88 -1.98 -6.58
C LYS A 67 2.02 -0.50 -6.90
N LEU A 68 2.93 0.20 -6.26
CA LEU A 68 3.23 1.59 -6.59
C LEU A 68 3.69 1.71 -8.05
N ALA A 69 4.59 0.83 -8.49
CA ALA A 69 5.05 0.80 -9.88
C ALA A 69 3.89 0.58 -10.87
N GLU A 70 2.97 -0.32 -10.54
CA GLU A 70 1.81 -0.61 -11.39
C GLU A 70 0.88 0.60 -11.57
N VAL A 71 0.84 1.50 -10.60
CA VAL A 71 -0.01 2.71 -10.67
C VAL A 71 0.79 3.98 -10.95
N GLY A 72 2.02 3.83 -11.44
CA GLY A 72 2.83 4.97 -11.87
C GLY A 72 3.39 5.81 -10.75
N SER A 73 3.79 5.19 -9.66
CA SER A 73 4.38 5.85 -8.50
C SER A 73 5.61 5.09 -7.99
N GLY A 74 6.11 5.47 -6.84
CA GLY A 74 7.24 4.84 -6.17
C GLY A 74 7.35 5.34 -4.73
N LYS A 75 8.22 4.73 -3.96
CA LYS A 75 8.39 5.10 -2.55
C LYS A 75 8.86 6.55 -2.36
N GLU A 76 9.59 7.10 -3.31
CA GLU A 76 10.03 8.49 -3.29
C GLU A 76 8.88 9.49 -3.46
N ALA A 77 7.70 9.02 -3.86
CA ALA A 77 6.53 9.86 -4.06
C ALA A 77 5.43 9.62 -3.01
N LEU A 78 5.73 8.88 -1.95
CA LEU A 78 4.78 8.67 -0.85
C LEU A 78 4.44 9.99 -0.16
N LEU A 79 3.16 10.20 0.08
CA LEU A 79 2.64 11.38 0.77
C LEU A 79 2.22 11.04 2.21
N GLN A 80 1.47 9.98 2.37
CA GLN A 80 0.94 9.57 3.65
C GLN A 80 0.95 8.06 3.77
N THR A 81 1.33 7.58 4.94
CA THR A 81 1.37 6.15 5.26
C THR A 81 0.76 5.91 6.62
N THR A 82 -0.08 4.90 6.72
CA THR A 82 -0.51 4.34 8.00
C THR A 82 -0.04 2.90 8.08
N VAL A 83 0.70 2.59 9.13
CA VAL A 83 1.13 1.23 9.44
C VAL A 83 0.25 0.69 10.54
N TYR A 84 -0.46 -0.40 10.27
CA TYR A 84 -1.26 -1.12 11.25
C TYR A 84 -0.49 -2.35 11.72
N LEU A 85 -0.36 -2.49 13.04
CA LEU A 85 0.29 -3.64 13.67
C LEU A 85 -0.71 -4.39 14.55
N SER A 86 -0.69 -5.71 14.48
CA SER A 86 -1.51 -6.54 15.37
C SER A 86 -1.05 -6.49 16.81
N ASP A 87 0.22 -6.13 17.04
CA ASP A 87 0.83 -5.99 18.35
C ASP A 87 1.84 -4.84 18.33
N MET A 88 1.57 -3.78 19.07
CA MET A 88 2.43 -2.59 19.11
C MET A 88 3.79 -2.82 19.78
N THR A 89 3.96 -3.93 20.49
CA THR A 89 5.28 -4.29 21.02
C THR A 89 6.30 -4.60 19.89
N MET A 90 5.80 -4.86 18.68
CA MET A 90 6.64 -5.12 17.51
C MET A 90 7.08 -3.84 16.75
N LYS A 91 6.67 -2.66 17.24
CA LYS A 91 6.91 -1.41 16.51
C LYS A 91 8.40 -1.15 16.25
N ALA A 92 9.26 -1.36 17.25
CA ALA A 92 10.70 -1.08 17.09
C ALA A 92 11.33 -1.93 15.98
N GLU A 93 10.99 -3.20 15.88
CA GLU A 93 11.49 -4.08 14.84
C GLU A 93 10.94 -3.70 13.46
N MET A 94 9.66 -3.34 13.39
CA MET A 94 9.07 -2.81 12.16
C MET A 94 9.78 -1.54 11.72
N ASP A 95 10.02 -0.62 12.62
CA ASP A 95 10.69 0.66 12.32
C ASP A 95 12.09 0.45 11.73
N GLU A 96 12.85 -0.53 12.19
CA GLU A 96 14.15 -0.84 11.61
C GLU A 96 14.05 -1.17 10.12
N VAL A 97 13.12 -2.03 9.75
CA VAL A 97 12.91 -2.44 8.36
C VAL A 97 12.39 -1.28 7.52
N TRP A 98 11.42 -0.54 8.06
CA TRP A 98 10.88 0.64 7.40
C TRP A 98 11.96 1.69 7.10
N CYS A 99 12.75 2.05 8.09
CA CYS A 99 13.76 3.11 7.95
C CYS A 99 14.81 2.76 6.90
N GLU A 100 15.23 1.51 6.84
CA GLU A 100 16.15 1.06 5.80
C GLU A 100 15.51 1.12 4.41
N TRP A 101 14.26 0.66 4.30
CA TRP A 101 13.56 0.64 3.03
C TRP A 101 13.27 2.04 2.48
N ILE A 102 12.78 2.95 3.31
CA ILE A 102 12.37 4.28 2.84
C ILE A 102 13.55 5.11 2.34
N GLY A 103 14.72 4.89 2.89
CA GLY A 103 15.94 5.54 2.47
C GLY A 103 16.09 6.98 2.93
N PRO A 104 16.62 7.87 2.07
CA PRO A 104 16.99 9.21 2.48
C PRO A 104 15.81 10.07 2.87
N ARG A 105 16.10 11.09 3.66
CA ARG A 105 15.11 12.01 4.24
C ARG A 105 14.14 12.59 3.23
N ASP A 106 14.59 12.84 2.01
CA ASP A 106 13.73 13.42 0.97
C ASP A 106 12.59 12.49 0.55
N ASN A 107 12.67 11.21 0.87
CA ASN A 107 11.60 10.24 0.60
C ASN A 107 10.56 10.13 1.72
N TRP A 108 10.81 10.71 2.88
CA TRP A 108 9.98 10.44 4.05
C TRP A 108 8.57 10.99 3.92
N PRO A 109 7.53 10.14 3.98
CA PRO A 109 6.15 10.59 4.01
C PRO A 109 5.73 11.00 5.43
N GLN A 110 4.54 11.57 5.54
CA GLN A 110 3.83 11.59 6.80
C GLN A 110 3.47 10.14 7.17
N ARG A 111 3.79 9.70 8.39
CA ARG A 111 3.51 8.31 8.80
C ARG A 111 2.90 8.24 10.19
N ALA A 112 1.81 7.46 10.32
CA ALA A 112 1.25 7.04 11.60
C ALA A 112 1.44 5.53 11.76
N CYS A 113 1.58 5.07 13.00
CA CYS A 113 1.58 3.64 13.34
C CYS A 113 0.52 3.37 14.40
N VAL A 114 -0.35 2.41 14.14
CA VAL A 114 -1.56 2.16 14.93
C VAL A 114 -1.69 0.67 15.23
N GLY A 115 -2.10 0.34 16.45
CA GLY A 115 -2.48 -1.03 16.80
C GLY A 115 -3.89 -1.33 16.34
N ALA A 116 -4.11 -2.50 15.75
CA ALA A 116 -5.42 -2.92 15.26
C ALA A 116 -5.51 -4.44 15.19
N ASP A 117 -6.72 -4.96 15.33
CA ASP A 117 -6.99 -6.34 14.96
C ASP A 117 -6.99 -6.44 13.44
N LEU A 118 -6.17 -7.32 12.90
CA LEU A 118 -6.09 -7.54 11.46
C LEU A 118 -6.96 -8.73 11.05
N GLY A 119 -7.11 -8.94 9.73
CA GLY A 119 -8.13 -9.82 9.19
C GLY A 119 -8.02 -11.31 9.53
N ASP A 120 -6.87 -11.75 10.08
CA ASP A 120 -6.63 -13.13 10.48
C ASP A 120 -5.57 -13.20 11.59
N ASP A 121 -5.30 -14.41 12.08
CA ASP A 121 -4.39 -14.61 13.21
C ASP A 121 -2.91 -14.59 12.83
N VAL A 122 -2.58 -14.60 11.55
CA VAL A 122 -1.19 -14.69 11.07
C VAL A 122 -0.67 -13.38 10.52
N THR A 123 -1.54 -12.46 10.13
CA THR A 123 -1.14 -11.15 9.62
C THR A 123 -0.73 -10.24 10.77
N LEU A 124 0.51 -9.78 10.73
CA LEU A 124 1.08 -8.93 11.77
C LEU A 124 1.09 -7.45 11.39
N ILE A 125 1.06 -7.15 10.09
CA ILE A 125 1.21 -5.79 9.58
C ILE A 125 0.37 -5.58 8.33
N GLU A 126 -0.17 -4.38 8.19
CA GLU A 126 -0.81 -3.89 6.99
C GLU A 126 -0.42 -2.42 6.80
N ILE A 127 -0.07 -2.05 5.57
CA ILE A 127 0.43 -0.71 5.28
C ILE A 127 -0.49 -0.07 4.24
N VAL A 128 -1.04 1.09 4.59
CA VAL A 128 -1.95 1.83 3.71
C VAL A 128 -1.30 3.14 3.33
N VAL A 129 -1.20 3.43 2.04
CA VAL A 129 -0.50 4.62 1.58
C VAL A 129 -1.30 5.43 0.57
N ILE A 130 -0.99 6.72 0.54
CA ILE A 130 -1.34 7.64 -0.54
C ILE A 130 -0.03 8.18 -1.10
N ALA A 131 0.10 8.15 -2.42
CA ALA A 131 1.28 8.60 -3.13
C ALA A 131 0.91 9.50 -4.30
N ALA A 132 1.85 10.32 -4.75
CA ALA A 132 1.69 11.04 -6.01
C ALA A 132 2.08 10.13 -7.17
N GLN A 133 1.40 10.27 -8.30
CA GLN A 133 1.89 9.67 -9.55
C GLN A 133 3.07 10.48 -10.08
N ILE A 134 4.03 9.80 -10.65
CA ILE A 134 5.25 10.41 -11.20
C ILE A 134 5.45 10.01 -12.66
#